data_5997a10be9c56dcbc0f3fe5c936d7cb2
#
_entry.id   5997a10be9c56dcbc0f3fe5c936d7cb2
#
_cell.length_a   1.000
_cell.length_b   1.000
_cell.length_c   1.000
_cell.angle_alpha   90.00
_cell.angle_beta   90.00
_cell.angle_gamma   90.00
#
_symmetry.space_group_name_H-M   'P 1'
#
loop_
_entity.id
_entity.type
_entity.pdbx_description
1 polymer ?
#
loop_
_entity_poly.entity_id
_entity_poly.type
_entity_poly.pdbx_seq_one_letter_code
_entity_poly.pdbx_strand_id
1 'polypeptide(L)'
;MRSKSEKIIADKLYKKGVPYRYEFPYRLTGMGMVYSDFTCLRKWDRKEIIWEHFGMMTDPTYAKNAVRKIEMYEKNGYIPGKNIIYTFESAECPLNTLCTDKIIEEMLL
;
A
#
# COMPACT_ATOMS: atom_id res chain seq x y z
N MET A 1 8.22 2.45 -13.62
CA MET A 1 8.56 3.78 -13.08
C MET A 1 7.73 4.07 -11.83
N ARG A 2 8.33 4.59 -10.80
CA ARG A 2 7.63 4.95 -9.55
C ARG A 2 6.99 6.32 -9.67
N SER A 3 5.78 6.48 -9.13
CA SER A 3 5.14 7.79 -9.05
C SER A 3 5.83 8.65 -7.99
N LYS A 4 5.55 9.95 -8.03
CA LYS A 4 6.07 10.88 -7.02
C LYS A 4 5.61 10.49 -5.61
N SER A 5 4.34 10.11 -5.47
CA SER A 5 3.80 9.69 -4.18
C SER A 5 4.44 8.42 -3.66
N GLU A 6 4.70 7.46 -4.52
CA GLU A 6 5.39 6.23 -4.12
C GLU A 6 6.81 6.52 -3.64
N LYS A 7 7.51 7.45 -4.29
CA LYS A 7 8.83 7.87 -3.83
C LYS A 7 8.80 8.53 -2.46
N ILE A 8 7.78 9.36 -2.21
CA ILE A 8 7.59 9.99 -0.90
C ILE A 8 7.38 8.94 0.17
N ILE A 9 6.52 7.97 -0.08
CA ILE A 9 6.26 6.87 0.87
C ILE A 9 7.55 6.10 1.13
N ALA A 10 8.29 5.74 0.09
CA ALA A 10 9.55 5.02 0.21
C ALA A 10 10.56 5.78 1.06
N ASP A 11 10.71 7.09 0.82
CA ASP A 11 11.62 7.93 1.60
C ASP A 11 11.25 7.96 3.08
N LYS A 12 9.95 8.03 3.38
CA LYS A 12 9.48 8.02 4.76
C LYS A 12 9.74 6.69 5.45
N LEU A 13 9.51 5.58 4.74
CA LEU A 13 9.82 4.25 5.27
C LEU A 13 11.31 4.12 5.57
N TYR A 14 12.14 4.57 4.65
CA TYR A 14 13.59 4.54 4.83
C TYR A 14 14.04 5.36 6.04
N LYS A 15 13.55 6.59 6.16
CA LYS A 15 13.91 7.49 7.25
C LYS A 15 13.49 6.95 8.63
N LYS A 16 12.39 6.23 8.68
CA LYS A 16 11.89 5.64 9.93
C LYS A 16 12.46 4.25 10.20
N GLY A 17 13.33 3.78 9.33
CA GLY A 17 14.02 2.50 9.51
C GLY A 17 13.13 1.29 9.27
N VAL A 18 12.07 1.41 8.48
CA VAL A 18 11.19 0.30 8.13
C VAL A 18 11.71 -0.38 6.87
N PRO A 19 12.14 -1.65 6.94
CA PRO A 19 12.53 -2.38 5.73
C PRO A 19 11.34 -2.54 4.79
N TYR A 20 11.56 -2.38 3.49
CA TYR A 20 10.51 -2.55 2.50
C TYR A 20 11.07 -3.05 1.18
N ARG A 21 10.18 -3.61 0.36
CA ARG A 21 10.48 -4.03 -1.01
C ARG A 21 9.39 -3.51 -1.94
N TYR A 22 9.79 -3.13 -3.15
CA TYR A 22 8.88 -2.75 -4.22
C TYR A 22 8.37 -3.99 -4.94
N GLU A 23 7.12 -3.92 -5.42
CA GLU A 23 6.57 -4.86 -6.39
C GLU A 23 6.77 -6.33 -6.03
N PHE A 24 6.57 -6.64 -4.76
CA PHE A 24 6.69 -8.02 -4.29
C PHE A 24 5.50 -8.84 -4.80
N PRO A 25 5.72 -10.04 -5.36
CA PRO A 25 4.65 -10.84 -5.93
C PRO A 25 3.84 -11.59 -4.88
N TYR A 26 2.52 -11.60 -5.08
CA TYR A 26 1.58 -12.39 -4.28
C TYR A 26 0.64 -13.13 -5.21
N ARG A 27 0.32 -14.37 -4.89
CA ARG A 27 -0.69 -15.13 -5.62
C ARG A 27 -2.01 -15.03 -4.86
N LEU A 28 -3.01 -14.41 -5.49
CA LEU A 28 -4.35 -14.28 -4.91
C LEU A 28 -5.32 -15.21 -5.61
N THR A 29 -6.04 -16.00 -4.83
CA THR A 29 -7.10 -16.87 -5.37
C THR A 29 -8.17 -16.00 -6.03
N GLY A 30 -8.50 -16.29 -7.27
CA GLY A 30 -9.49 -15.54 -8.04
C GLY A 30 -8.92 -14.40 -8.88
N MET A 31 -7.64 -14.06 -8.72
CA MET A 31 -7.03 -12.97 -9.47
C MET A 31 -5.66 -13.37 -10.09
N GLY A 32 -5.03 -14.40 -9.56
CA GLY A 32 -3.70 -14.81 -10.01
C GLY A 32 -2.59 -14.04 -9.34
N MET A 33 -1.50 -13.79 -10.07
CA MET A 33 -0.35 -13.10 -9.53
C MET A 33 -0.58 -11.58 -9.50
N VAL A 34 -0.38 -10.97 -8.34
CA VAL A 34 -0.42 -9.51 -8.19
C VAL A 34 0.89 -9.02 -7.59
N TYR A 35 1.22 -7.76 -7.86
CA TYR A 35 2.43 -7.15 -7.33
C TYR A 35 2.03 -5.97 -6.44
N SER A 36 2.44 -6.04 -5.17
CA SER A 36 2.17 -4.94 -4.24
C SER A 36 3.07 -3.75 -4.56
N ASP A 37 2.61 -2.54 -4.27
CA ASP A 37 3.49 -1.37 -4.39
C ASP A 37 4.65 -1.49 -3.42
N PHE A 38 4.33 -1.85 -2.17
CA PHE A 38 5.35 -2.08 -1.14
C PHE A 38 4.97 -3.30 -0.31
N THR A 39 5.98 -4.04 0.12
CA THR A 39 5.87 -4.99 1.23
C THR A 39 6.80 -4.50 2.32
N CYS A 40 6.23 -4.15 3.46
CA CYS A 40 6.97 -3.58 4.59
C CYS A 40 7.14 -4.63 5.68
N LEU A 41 8.27 -4.56 6.39
CA LEU A 41 8.49 -5.42 7.55
C LEU A 41 8.20 -4.62 8.81
N ARG A 42 7.12 -4.98 9.53
CA ARG A 42 6.74 -4.28 10.75
C ARG A 42 7.80 -4.49 11.84
N LYS A 43 8.25 -3.41 12.47
CA LYS A 43 9.44 -3.46 13.31
C LYS A 43 9.27 -4.27 14.59
N TRP A 44 8.11 -4.22 15.24
CA TRP A 44 7.96 -4.84 16.54
C TRP A 44 7.70 -6.35 16.51
N ASP A 45 7.16 -6.92 15.42
CA ASP A 45 6.90 -8.35 15.34
C ASP A 45 7.47 -9.02 14.07
N ARG A 46 8.11 -8.24 13.22
CA ARG A 46 8.73 -8.72 11.97
C ARG A 46 7.75 -9.34 10.99
N LYS A 47 6.47 -9.02 11.07
CA LYS A 47 5.47 -9.47 10.12
C LYS A 47 5.46 -8.61 8.86
N GLU A 48 5.16 -9.24 7.73
CA GLU A 48 5.03 -8.55 6.45
C GLU A 48 3.69 -7.84 6.38
N ILE A 49 3.72 -6.56 6.02
CA ILE A 49 2.53 -5.73 5.84
C ILE A 49 2.57 -5.19 4.41
N ILE A 50 1.52 -5.46 3.65
CA ILE A 50 1.40 -4.95 2.28
C ILE A 50 0.96 -3.49 2.35
N TRP A 51 1.52 -2.65 1.49
CA TRP A 51 1.07 -1.27 1.32
C TRP A 51 0.76 -1.04 -0.15
N GLU A 52 -0.49 -0.74 -0.45
CA GLU A 52 -0.93 -0.38 -1.79
C GLU A 52 -1.31 1.09 -1.83
N HIS A 53 -0.74 1.82 -2.78
CA HIS A 53 -1.06 3.23 -2.99
C HIS A 53 -1.83 3.39 -4.29
N PHE A 54 -3.10 3.78 -4.20
CA PHE A 54 -3.95 3.99 -5.37
C PHE A 54 -3.96 5.47 -5.74
N GLY A 55 -3.09 5.82 -6.70
CA GLY A 55 -2.76 7.20 -7.01
C GLY A 55 -3.61 7.88 -8.09
N MET A 56 -4.51 7.15 -8.75
CA MET A 56 -5.27 7.68 -9.89
C MET A 56 -6.77 7.46 -9.73
N MET A 57 -7.31 7.69 -8.56
CA MET A 57 -8.71 7.40 -8.25
C MET A 57 -9.70 8.30 -8.99
N THR A 58 -9.24 9.37 -9.63
CA THR A 58 -10.07 10.19 -10.51
C THR A 58 -10.43 9.47 -11.81
N ASP A 59 -9.54 8.57 -12.28
CA ASP A 59 -9.78 7.78 -13.48
C ASP A 59 -10.80 6.66 -13.18
N PRO A 60 -11.98 6.63 -13.85
CA PRO A 60 -13.00 5.63 -13.53
C PRO A 60 -12.56 4.19 -13.76
N THR A 61 -11.80 3.92 -14.80
CA THR A 61 -11.29 2.57 -15.08
C THR A 61 -10.30 2.13 -14.01
N TYR A 62 -9.39 3.01 -13.65
CA TYR A 62 -8.42 2.75 -12.58
C TYR A 62 -9.12 2.50 -11.26
N ALA A 63 -10.10 3.36 -10.90
CA ALA A 63 -10.84 3.21 -9.65
C ALA A 63 -11.60 1.88 -9.58
N LYS A 64 -12.21 1.46 -10.67
CA LYS A 64 -12.90 0.17 -10.75
C LYS A 64 -11.93 -0.99 -10.49
N ASN A 65 -10.76 -0.94 -11.12
CA ASN A 65 -9.74 -1.97 -10.93
C ASN A 65 -9.17 -1.97 -9.52
N ALA A 66 -9.04 -0.79 -8.91
CA ALA A 66 -8.58 -0.65 -7.52
C ALA A 66 -9.56 -1.32 -6.56
N VAL A 67 -10.86 -1.07 -6.71
CA VAL A 67 -11.90 -1.70 -5.87
C VAL A 67 -11.85 -3.21 -6.01
N ARG A 68 -11.71 -3.72 -7.24
CA ARG A 68 -11.62 -5.16 -7.49
C ARG A 68 -10.40 -5.77 -6.80
N LYS A 69 -9.26 -5.09 -6.87
CA LYS A 69 -8.03 -5.57 -6.23
C LYS A 69 -8.19 -5.62 -4.71
N ILE A 70 -8.81 -4.61 -4.13
CA ILE A 70 -9.09 -4.55 -2.70
C ILE A 70 -9.99 -5.72 -2.29
N GLU A 71 -11.06 -5.99 -3.03
CA GLU A 71 -11.94 -7.12 -2.76
C GLU A 71 -11.19 -8.46 -2.79
N MET A 72 -10.28 -8.62 -3.76
CA MET A 72 -9.50 -9.84 -3.87
C MET A 72 -8.52 -10.00 -2.70
N TYR A 73 -7.91 -8.92 -2.25
CA TYR A 73 -7.09 -8.96 -1.04
C TYR A 73 -7.92 -9.40 0.17
N GLU A 74 -9.10 -8.84 0.35
CA GLU A 74 -9.98 -9.20 1.46
C GLU A 74 -10.36 -10.68 1.44
N LYS A 75 -10.73 -11.20 0.26
CA LYS A 75 -11.07 -12.61 0.08
C LYS A 75 -9.90 -13.54 0.41
N ASN A 76 -8.69 -13.05 0.28
CA ASN A 76 -7.47 -13.80 0.56
C ASN A 76 -6.92 -13.54 1.97
N GLY A 77 -7.68 -12.89 2.84
CA GLY A 77 -7.32 -12.71 4.24
C GLY A 77 -6.52 -11.45 4.55
N TYR A 78 -6.38 -10.53 3.60
CA TYR A 78 -5.69 -9.27 3.83
C TYR A 78 -6.68 -8.20 4.25
N ILE A 79 -6.65 -7.85 5.52
CA ILE A 79 -7.62 -6.93 6.14
C ILE A 79 -6.93 -5.62 6.50
N PRO A 80 -7.51 -4.47 6.09
CA PRO A 80 -6.92 -3.16 6.42
C PRO A 80 -6.71 -2.99 7.92
N GLY A 81 -5.53 -2.54 8.29
CA GLY A 81 -5.17 -2.37 9.69
C GLY A 81 -4.56 -3.60 10.35
N LYS A 82 -4.73 -4.77 9.75
CA LYS A 82 -4.14 -6.01 10.25
C LYS A 82 -2.85 -6.37 9.52
N ASN A 83 -2.92 -6.53 8.21
CA ASN A 83 -1.79 -6.96 7.39
C ASN A 83 -1.68 -6.23 6.06
N ILE A 84 -2.49 -5.23 5.82
CA ILE A 84 -2.44 -4.43 4.61
C ILE A 84 -2.80 -2.98 4.92
N ILE A 85 -2.17 -2.07 4.21
CA ILE A 85 -2.40 -0.62 4.29
C ILE A 85 -2.80 -0.13 2.90
N TYR A 86 -3.86 0.67 2.83
CA TYR A 86 -4.27 1.34 1.61
C TYR A 86 -4.14 2.84 1.77
N THR A 87 -3.56 3.49 0.77
CA THR A 87 -3.60 4.94 0.66
C THR A 87 -4.13 5.31 -0.72
N PHE A 88 -4.81 6.45 -0.79
CA PHE A 88 -5.51 6.86 -2.01
C PHE A 88 -5.20 8.32 -2.32
N GLU A 89 -5.17 8.65 -3.59
CA GLU A 89 -5.17 10.04 -4.01
C GLU A 89 -5.94 10.18 -5.33
N SER A 90 -6.47 11.37 -5.53
CA SER A 90 -7.16 11.75 -6.75
C SER A 90 -6.65 13.12 -7.18
N ALA A 91 -7.12 13.62 -8.34
CA ALA A 91 -6.72 14.94 -8.81
C ALA A 91 -7.05 16.05 -7.80
N GLU A 92 -8.13 15.87 -7.01
CA GLU A 92 -8.57 16.85 -6.03
C GLU A 92 -7.99 16.62 -4.63
N CYS A 93 -7.54 15.41 -4.34
CA CYS A 93 -7.04 15.02 -3.02
C CYS A 93 -5.67 14.37 -3.15
N PRO A 94 -4.59 15.16 -3.17
CA PRO A 94 -3.23 14.62 -3.27
C PRO A 94 -2.84 13.88 -1.99
N LEU A 95 -1.73 13.15 -2.06
CA LEU A 95 -1.20 12.42 -0.92
C LEU A 95 -1.01 13.32 0.29
N ASN A 96 -1.61 12.95 1.43
CA ASN A 96 -1.44 13.67 2.68
C ASN A 96 -0.23 13.13 3.42
N THR A 97 0.85 13.90 3.44
CA THR A 97 2.12 13.44 4.03
C THR A 97 2.06 13.28 5.54
N LEU A 98 1.25 14.09 6.23
CA LEU A 98 1.08 13.96 7.68
C LEU A 98 0.33 12.68 8.03
N CYS A 99 -0.72 12.35 7.28
CA CYS A 99 -1.43 11.09 7.48
C CYS A 99 -0.54 9.89 7.15
N THR A 100 0.31 10.00 6.15
CA THR A 100 1.27 8.95 5.80
C THR A 100 2.23 8.69 6.97
N ASP A 101 2.75 9.74 7.59
CA ASP A 101 3.61 9.61 8.76
C ASP A 101 2.90 8.90 9.91
N LYS A 102 1.65 9.26 10.18
CA LYS A 102 0.84 8.63 11.23
C LYS A 102 0.62 7.15 10.97
N ILE A 103 0.30 6.80 9.73
CA ILE A 103 0.11 5.40 9.35
C ILE A 103 1.36 4.59 9.64
N ILE A 104 2.52 5.10 9.26
CA ILE A 104 3.79 4.41 9.50
C ILE A 104 4.03 4.24 11.00
N GLU A 105 3.82 5.30 11.78
CA GLU A 105 4.03 5.26 13.22
C GLU A 105 3.13 4.25 13.93
N GLU A 106 1.86 4.19 13.55
CA GLU A 106 0.91 3.31 14.22
C GLU A 106 0.93 1.87 13.71
N MET A 107 1.24 1.68 12.42
CA MET A 107 1.14 0.37 11.78
C MET A 107 2.45 -0.37 11.65
N LEU A 108 3.57 0.33 11.57
CA LEU A 108 4.85 -0.27 11.18
C LEU A 108 5.99 -0.10 12.19
N LEU A 109 5.85 0.78 13.15
CA LEU A 109 6.91 1.01 14.16
C LEU A 109 6.72 0.25 15.46
#